data_9062ad2fbb9fe07f2c149da088520f36
#
_entry.id   9062ad2fbb9fe07f2c149da088520f36
#
_cell.length_a   1.000
_cell.length_b   1.000
_cell.length_c   1.000
_cell.angle_alpha   90.00
_cell.angle_beta   90.00
_cell.angle_gamma   90.00
#
_symmetry.space_group_name_H-M   'P 1'
#
loop_
_entity.id
_entity.type
_entity.pdbx_description
1 polymer ?
#
loop_
_entity_poly.entity_id
_entity_poly.type
_entity_poly.pdbx_seq_one_letter_code
_entity_poly.pdbx_strand_id
1 'polypeptide(L)'
;MDLFREVKEKVPVMEAAQRYGFEPDRQGKIRCPFHDDSHPSLQLYKGARGWWCYVCDRGGSVIDFVAGLFSISPREAALKLNEDFSLGLTAQRPRKLESRSHHHRQVVADMEKRWFREAYQKRQEEFITLHREKTYLFPKGGRAGQLMGRMGQLEEWFRENPWR
;
A
#
# COMPACT_ATOMS: atom_id res chain seq x y z
N MET A 1 27.49 16.96 -0.58
CA MET A 1 26.67 15.82 -1.07
C MET A 1 25.22 16.28 -1.16
N ASP A 2 24.59 16.08 -2.28
CA ASP A 2 23.17 16.45 -2.46
C ASP A 2 22.29 15.28 -2.02
N LEU A 3 21.69 15.42 -0.82
CA LEU A 3 20.80 14.41 -0.22
C LEU A 3 19.72 13.94 -1.21
N PHE A 4 19.10 14.86 -1.95
CA PHE A 4 18.02 14.55 -2.89
C PHE A 4 18.48 13.67 -4.04
N ARG A 5 19.66 13.95 -4.56
CA ARG A 5 20.26 13.18 -5.66
C ARG A 5 20.59 11.76 -5.20
N GLU A 6 21.31 11.65 -4.09
CA GLU A 6 21.72 10.37 -3.52
C GLU A 6 20.53 9.47 -3.19
N VAL A 7 19.47 10.03 -2.59
CA VAL A 7 18.26 9.28 -2.28
C VAL A 7 17.56 8.80 -3.55
N LYS A 8 17.42 9.65 -4.58
CA LYS A 8 16.80 9.26 -5.86
C LYS A 8 17.57 8.17 -6.59
N GLU A 9 18.89 8.19 -6.51
CA GLU A 9 19.75 7.20 -7.17
C GLU A 9 19.76 5.85 -6.43
N LYS A 10 19.72 5.89 -5.08
CA LYS A 10 19.86 4.69 -4.23
C LYS A 10 18.53 4.00 -3.90
N VAL A 11 17.42 4.72 -3.92
CA VAL A 11 16.11 4.17 -3.55
C VAL A 11 15.15 4.17 -4.75
N PRO A 12 14.98 3.02 -5.42
CA PRO A 12 13.93 2.88 -6.42
C PRO A 12 12.54 3.08 -5.81
N VAL A 13 11.65 3.78 -6.53
CA VAL A 13 10.28 4.03 -6.04
C VAL A 13 9.49 2.74 -5.78
N MET A 14 9.80 1.68 -6.52
CA MET A 14 9.17 0.37 -6.35
C MET A 14 9.51 -0.26 -4.99
N GLU A 15 10.77 -0.19 -4.58
CA GLU A 15 11.22 -0.67 -3.27
C GLU A 15 10.63 0.16 -2.13
N ALA A 16 10.56 1.49 -2.32
CA ALA A 16 9.90 2.36 -1.36
C ALA A 16 8.41 2.03 -1.22
N ALA A 17 7.70 1.81 -2.33
CA ALA A 17 6.30 1.43 -2.32
C ALA A 17 6.09 0.09 -1.57
N GLN A 18 6.90 -0.93 -1.85
CA GLN A 18 6.83 -2.22 -1.15
C GLN A 18 7.10 -2.09 0.35
N ARG A 19 8.11 -1.31 0.73
CA ARG A 19 8.42 -1.04 2.14
C ARG A 19 7.26 -0.36 2.89
N TYR A 20 6.49 0.46 2.20
CA TYR A 20 5.32 1.14 2.77
C TYR A 20 4.00 0.38 2.56
N GLY A 21 4.07 -0.91 2.23
CA GLY A 21 2.91 -1.81 2.21
C GLY A 21 2.13 -1.83 0.91
N PHE A 22 2.68 -1.31 -0.20
CA PHE A 22 2.08 -1.44 -1.52
C PHE A 22 2.63 -2.67 -2.24
N GLU A 23 1.75 -3.45 -2.84
CA GLU A 23 2.12 -4.62 -3.64
C GLU A 23 1.91 -4.30 -5.14
N PRO A 24 2.98 -4.00 -5.88
CA PRO A 24 2.90 -3.78 -7.31
C PRO A 24 2.50 -5.05 -8.03
N ASP A 25 1.63 -4.93 -9.04
CA ASP A 25 1.30 -6.01 -9.94
C ASP A 25 2.50 -6.40 -10.85
N ARG A 26 2.30 -7.38 -11.73
CA ARG A 26 3.33 -7.84 -12.67
C ARG A 26 3.83 -6.74 -13.63
N GLN A 27 3.03 -5.70 -13.83
CA GLN A 27 3.35 -4.55 -14.66
C GLN A 27 3.95 -3.38 -13.85
N GLY A 28 4.05 -3.51 -12.53
CA GLY A 28 4.53 -2.46 -11.63
C GLY A 28 3.47 -1.40 -11.32
N LYS A 29 2.18 -1.75 -11.41
CA LYS A 29 1.08 -0.85 -11.06
C LYS A 29 0.59 -1.11 -9.64
N ILE A 30 0.18 -0.04 -8.97
CA ILE A 30 -0.49 -0.07 -7.66
C ILE A 30 -1.77 0.77 -7.70
N ARG A 31 -2.67 0.56 -6.75
CA ARG A 31 -3.75 1.51 -6.49
C ARG A 31 -3.15 2.82 -6.00
N CYS A 32 -3.63 3.92 -6.55
CA CYS A 32 -3.10 5.23 -6.23
C CYS A 32 -3.47 5.64 -4.78
N PRO A 33 -2.51 5.99 -3.91
CA PRO A 33 -2.81 6.44 -2.56
C PRO A 33 -3.31 7.89 -2.49
N PHE A 34 -3.33 8.61 -3.62
CA PHE A 34 -3.60 10.05 -3.66
C PHE A 34 -5.02 10.39 -4.11
N HIS A 35 -5.81 9.40 -4.53
CA HIS A 35 -7.25 9.52 -4.82
C HIS A 35 -7.93 8.19 -4.48
N ASP A 36 -9.25 8.20 -4.43
CA ASP A 36 -10.03 6.96 -4.26
C ASP A 36 -9.96 6.12 -5.54
N ASP A 37 -9.23 5.00 -5.47
CA ASP A 37 -8.84 4.19 -6.63
C ASP A 37 -9.33 2.75 -6.48
N SER A 38 -10.24 2.35 -7.34
CA SER A 38 -10.78 0.98 -7.37
C SER A 38 -9.93 0.02 -8.22
N HIS A 39 -9.10 0.56 -9.15
CA HIS A 39 -8.25 -0.23 -10.05
C HIS A 39 -6.83 0.33 -10.06
N PRO A 40 -5.77 -0.50 -10.20
CA PRO A 40 -4.39 -0.01 -10.22
C PRO A 40 -4.15 1.01 -11.34
N SER A 41 -4.07 2.30 -10.97
CA SER A 41 -3.88 3.42 -11.91
C SER A 41 -2.53 4.11 -11.79
N LEU A 42 -1.77 3.84 -10.71
CA LEU A 42 -0.45 4.42 -10.50
C LEU A 42 0.64 3.44 -10.97
N GLN A 43 1.42 3.87 -11.97
CA GLN A 43 2.56 3.15 -12.50
C GLN A 43 3.84 3.50 -11.74
N LEU A 44 4.53 2.50 -11.23
CA LEU A 44 5.88 2.60 -10.68
C LEU A 44 6.89 2.21 -11.77
N TYR A 45 7.84 3.09 -12.04
CA TYR A 45 8.87 2.83 -13.04
C TYR A 45 10.14 2.27 -12.39
N LYS A 46 10.85 1.41 -13.11
CA LYS A 46 12.12 0.84 -12.64
C LYS A 46 13.23 1.90 -12.57
N GLY A 47 14.10 1.76 -11.59
CA GLY A 47 15.23 2.67 -11.35
C GLY A 47 14.78 4.06 -10.90
N ALA A 48 15.51 5.10 -11.26
CA ALA A 48 15.28 6.47 -10.81
C ALA A 48 14.16 7.22 -11.55
N ARG A 49 13.39 6.54 -12.41
CA ARG A 49 12.35 7.18 -13.25
C ARG A 49 11.11 7.63 -12.48
N GLY A 50 10.93 7.18 -11.23
CA GLY A 50 9.83 7.59 -10.37
C GLY A 50 8.50 6.90 -10.68
N TRP A 51 7.40 7.64 -10.58
CA TRP A 51 6.04 7.13 -10.70
C TRP A 51 5.12 8.10 -11.45
N TRP A 52 4.01 7.59 -11.96
CA TRP A 52 2.94 8.38 -12.59
C TRP A 52 1.58 7.75 -12.35
N CYS A 53 0.59 8.56 -11.97
CA CYS A 53 -0.81 8.14 -11.88
C CYS A 53 -1.59 8.70 -13.06
N TYR A 54 -2.22 7.81 -13.84
CA TYR A 54 -2.95 8.19 -15.05
C TYR A 54 -4.34 8.77 -14.78
N VAL A 55 -4.85 8.63 -13.56
CA VAL A 55 -6.17 9.16 -13.17
C VAL A 55 -6.05 10.57 -12.59
N CYS A 56 -5.15 10.78 -11.63
CA CYS A 56 -4.97 12.10 -11.04
C CYS A 56 -3.94 12.98 -11.75
N ASP A 57 -3.36 12.48 -12.86
CA ASP A 57 -2.38 13.18 -13.71
C ASP A 57 -1.19 13.75 -12.92
N ARG A 58 -0.71 12.96 -11.95
CA ARG A 58 0.37 13.32 -11.03
C ARG A 58 1.47 12.29 -11.06
N GLY A 59 2.69 12.77 -10.90
CA GLY A 59 3.86 11.92 -10.84
C GLY A 59 5.05 12.59 -10.20
N GLY A 60 6.15 11.90 -10.13
CA GLY A 60 7.38 12.43 -9.55
C GLY A 60 8.42 11.36 -9.22
N SER A 61 9.40 11.75 -8.44
CA SER A 61 10.46 10.88 -7.93
C SER A 61 9.97 10.08 -6.72
N VAL A 62 10.82 9.19 -6.19
CA VAL A 62 10.58 8.50 -4.92
C VAL A 62 10.36 9.48 -3.75
N ILE A 63 11.03 10.63 -3.78
CA ILE A 63 10.86 11.67 -2.75
C ILE A 63 9.46 12.28 -2.82
N ASP A 64 8.96 12.56 -4.04
CA ASP A 64 7.62 13.11 -4.24
C ASP A 64 6.53 12.09 -3.85
N PHE A 65 6.78 10.80 -4.09
CA PHE A 65 5.91 9.71 -3.64
C PHE A 65 5.76 9.70 -2.12
N VAL A 66 6.90 9.70 -1.41
CA VAL A 66 6.92 9.66 0.06
C VAL A 66 6.40 10.96 0.67
N ALA A 67 6.73 12.12 0.07
CA ALA A 67 6.22 13.40 0.51
C ALA A 67 4.68 13.46 0.43
N GLY A 68 4.11 12.99 -0.67
CA GLY A 68 2.66 12.90 -0.85
C GLY A 68 2.02 11.87 0.08
N LEU A 69 2.63 10.70 0.22
CA LEU A 69 2.10 9.60 1.04
C LEU A 69 1.98 10.00 2.52
N PHE A 70 2.95 10.72 3.04
CA PHE A 70 3.01 11.13 4.44
C PHE A 70 2.64 12.59 4.70
N SER A 71 2.26 13.33 3.65
CA SER A 71 1.94 14.77 3.74
C SER A 71 3.05 15.58 4.42
N ILE A 72 4.30 15.29 4.06
CA ILE A 72 5.51 15.94 4.58
C ILE A 72 6.24 16.69 3.46
N SER A 73 7.16 17.58 3.84
CA SER A 73 7.97 18.31 2.86
C SER A 73 8.92 17.35 2.11
N PRO A 74 9.35 17.68 0.88
CA PRO A 74 10.31 16.87 0.12
C PRO A 74 11.63 16.64 0.87
N ARG A 75 12.08 17.59 1.68
CA ARG A 75 13.27 17.45 2.52
C ARG A 75 13.07 16.42 3.62
N GLU A 76 11.92 16.43 4.28
CA GLU A 76 11.56 15.46 5.31
C GLU A 76 11.40 14.06 4.71
N ALA A 77 10.81 13.96 3.51
CA ALA A 77 10.70 12.70 2.77
C ALA A 77 12.08 12.13 2.41
N ALA A 78 13.02 12.95 1.97
CA ALA A 78 14.39 12.53 1.69
C ALA A 78 15.12 12.04 2.95
N LEU A 79 14.92 12.72 4.08
CA LEU A 79 15.49 12.32 5.37
C LEU A 79 14.87 11.00 5.86
N LYS A 80 13.55 10.85 5.73
CA LYS A 80 12.85 9.62 6.05
C LYS A 80 13.35 8.44 5.22
N LEU A 81 13.48 8.61 3.91
CA LEU A 81 14.06 7.59 3.03
C LEU A 81 15.49 7.24 3.43
N ASN A 82 16.30 8.23 3.76
CA ASN A 82 17.66 7.99 4.25
C ASN A 82 17.69 7.13 5.54
N GLU A 83 16.76 7.38 6.46
CA GLU A 83 16.62 6.61 7.71
C GLU A 83 16.05 5.21 7.44
N ASP A 84 14.91 5.12 6.73
CA ASP A 84 14.20 3.87 6.49
C ASP A 84 15.02 2.86 5.66
N PHE A 85 15.85 3.36 4.75
CA PHE A 85 16.74 2.54 3.91
C PHE A 85 18.21 2.50 4.42
N SER A 86 18.47 3.06 5.59
CA SER A 86 19.81 3.05 6.24
C SER A 86 20.94 3.50 5.31
N LEU A 87 20.70 4.55 4.50
CA LEU A 87 21.64 4.99 3.48
C LEU A 87 22.91 5.66 4.06
N GLY A 88 22.90 6.03 5.33
CA GLY A 88 24.03 6.64 6.01
C GLY A 88 24.41 8.04 5.50
N LEU A 89 23.48 8.73 4.79
CA LEU A 89 23.75 10.05 4.25
C LEU A 89 23.72 11.09 5.37
N THR A 90 24.82 11.85 5.51
CA THR A 90 24.93 12.94 6.51
C THR A 90 24.10 14.14 6.09
N ALA A 91 22.87 14.20 6.56
CA ALA A 91 22.04 15.40 6.47
C ALA A 91 21.79 15.96 7.87
N GLN A 92 22.02 17.25 8.07
CA GLN A 92 21.71 17.89 9.35
C GLN A 92 20.21 17.76 9.62
N ARG A 93 19.86 17.05 10.69
CA ARG A 93 18.47 16.85 11.14
C ARG A 93 17.87 18.19 11.57
N PRO A 94 16.76 18.66 11.01
CA PRO A 94 16.10 19.87 11.54
C PRO A 94 15.57 19.60 12.94
N ARG A 95 15.78 20.52 13.87
CA ARG A 95 15.41 20.45 15.30
C ARG A 95 13.90 20.26 15.60
N LYS A 96 13.03 20.13 14.58
CA LYS A 96 11.56 20.20 14.73
C LYS A 96 10.83 18.91 14.29
N LEU A 97 11.49 17.75 14.31
CA LEU A 97 10.87 16.48 13.84
C LEU A 97 9.93 15.80 14.87
N GLU A 98 10.00 16.15 16.15
CA GLU A 98 9.28 15.42 17.20
C GLU A 98 7.74 15.58 17.15
N SER A 99 7.23 16.74 16.74
CA SER A 99 5.78 16.96 16.64
C SER A 99 5.16 16.34 15.39
N ARG A 100 5.96 16.08 14.35
CA ARG A 100 5.52 15.51 13.06
C ARG A 100 5.58 13.99 13.02
N SER A 101 6.36 13.36 13.90
CA SER A 101 6.38 11.90 14.05
C SER A 101 5.02 11.35 14.52
N HIS A 102 4.23 12.15 15.24
CA HIS A 102 2.88 11.78 15.66
C HIS A 102 1.90 11.75 14.49
N HIS A 103 1.94 12.76 13.62
CA HIS A 103 1.12 12.82 12.42
C HIS A 103 1.46 11.68 11.44
N HIS A 104 2.75 11.37 11.27
CA HIS A 104 3.21 10.25 10.46
C HIS A 104 2.66 8.91 10.96
N ARG A 105 2.76 8.62 12.27
CA ARG A 105 2.20 7.39 12.86
C ARG A 105 0.70 7.29 12.67
N GLN A 106 0.01 8.42 12.71
CA GLN A 106 -1.43 8.49 12.50
C GLN A 106 -1.82 8.17 11.06
N VAL A 107 -1.09 8.73 10.07
CA VAL A 107 -1.32 8.46 8.63
C VAL A 107 -1.06 6.98 8.31
N VAL A 108 0.03 6.39 8.81
CA VAL A 108 0.31 4.96 8.61
C VAL A 108 -0.78 4.09 9.25
N ALA A 109 -1.19 4.41 10.48
CA ALA A 109 -2.26 3.68 11.16
C ALA A 109 -3.62 3.81 10.43
N ASP A 110 -3.93 4.98 9.85
CA ASP A 110 -5.16 5.18 9.09
C ASP A 110 -5.11 4.45 7.73
N MET A 111 -3.92 4.36 7.11
CA MET A 111 -3.72 3.55 5.90
C MET A 111 -3.87 2.05 6.19
N GLU A 112 -3.29 1.56 7.29
CA GLU A 112 -3.45 0.17 7.73
C GLU A 112 -4.92 -0.17 8.00
N LYS A 113 -5.64 0.72 8.69
CA LYS A 113 -7.09 0.57 8.93
C LYS A 113 -7.90 0.56 7.64
N ARG A 114 -7.55 1.42 6.67
CA ARG A 114 -8.24 1.47 5.37
C ARG A 114 -7.98 0.20 4.58
N TRP A 115 -6.73 -0.25 4.48
CA TRP A 115 -6.36 -1.50 3.82
C TRP A 115 -7.06 -2.71 4.45
N PHE A 116 -7.06 -2.78 5.79
CA PHE A 116 -7.76 -3.86 6.51
C PHE A 116 -9.26 -3.84 6.21
N ARG A 117 -9.88 -2.66 6.19
CA ARG A 117 -11.31 -2.49 5.88
C ARG A 117 -11.65 -2.99 4.48
N GLU A 118 -10.86 -2.60 3.47
CA GLU A 118 -11.04 -3.03 2.08
C GLU A 118 -10.84 -4.54 1.93
N ALA A 119 -9.82 -5.10 2.56
CA ALA A 119 -9.54 -6.53 2.56
C ALA A 119 -10.68 -7.32 3.25
N TYR A 120 -11.22 -6.78 4.33
CA TYR A 120 -12.34 -7.36 5.07
C TYR A 120 -13.62 -7.35 4.24
N GLN A 121 -13.97 -6.20 3.64
CA GLN A 121 -15.15 -6.06 2.79
C GLN A 121 -15.11 -7.01 1.59
N LYS A 122 -13.97 -7.08 0.90
CA LYS A 122 -13.79 -7.99 -0.24
C LYS A 122 -14.02 -9.45 0.14
N ARG A 123 -13.50 -9.88 1.30
CA ARG A 123 -13.70 -11.26 1.78
C ARG A 123 -15.13 -11.51 2.25
N GLN A 124 -15.78 -10.50 2.82
CA GLN A 124 -17.18 -10.59 3.21
C GLN A 124 -18.11 -10.73 2.00
N GLU A 125 -17.86 -9.97 0.93
CA GLU A 125 -18.59 -10.10 -0.34
C GLU A 125 -18.41 -11.49 -0.97
N GLU A 126 -17.18 -12.00 -0.98
CA GLU A 126 -16.87 -13.34 -1.44
C GLU A 126 -17.63 -14.41 -0.61
N PHE A 127 -17.60 -14.27 0.71
CA PHE A 127 -18.31 -15.20 1.61
C PHE A 127 -19.82 -15.19 1.37
N ILE A 128 -20.43 -14.00 1.23
CA ILE A 128 -21.86 -13.85 0.93
C ILE A 128 -22.22 -14.50 -0.42
N THR A 129 -21.36 -14.29 -1.43
CA THR A 129 -21.56 -14.87 -2.77
C THR A 129 -21.51 -16.40 -2.71
N LEU A 130 -20.49 -16.96 -2.06
CA LEU A 130 -20.35 -18.41 -1.89
C LEU A 130 -21.50 -19.01 -1.08
N HIS A 131 -21.97 -18.30 -0.06
CA HIS A 131 -23.10 -18.74 0.76
C HIS A 131 -24.41 -18.75 -0.05
N ARG A 132 -24.62 -17.76 -0.91
CA ARG A 132 -25.75 -17.69 -1.84
C ARG A 132 -25.68 -18.84 -2.86
N GLU A 133 -24.52 -19.08 -3.45
CA GLU A 133 -24.30 -20.20 -4.37
C GLU A 133 -24.56 -21.55 -3.70
N LYS A 134 -24.11 -21.74 -2.46
CA LYS A 134 -24.41 -22.94 -1.67
C LYS A 134 -25.90 -23.12 -1.46
N THR A 135 -26.65 -22.05 -1.21
CA THR A 135 -28.10 -22.12 -0.93
C THR A 135 -28.92 -22.42 -2.18
N TYR A 136 -28.53 -21.87 -3.35
CA TYR A 136 -29.31 -22.02 -4.61
C TYR A 136 -28.84 -23.18 -5.49
N LEU A 137 -27.57 -23.58 -5.36
CA LEU A 137 -26.96 -24.61 -6.17
C LEU A 137 -26.50 -25.76 -5.26
N PHE A 138 -27.42 -26.46 -4.58
CA PHE A 138 -27.01 -27.69 -3.89
C PHE A 138 -26.47 -28.66 -4.95
N PRO A 139 -25.14 -28.63 -5.25
CA PRO A 139 -24.64 -29.30 -6.42
C PRO A 139 -24.46 -30.77 -6.10
N LYS A 140 -25.05 -31.59 -6.87
CA LYS A 140 -24.67 -33.00 -6.98
C LYS A 140 -23.36 -33.04 -7.73
N GLY A 141 -22.20 -33.15 -7.01
CA GLY A 141 -20.89 -33.33 -7.64
C GLY A 141 -19.74 -32.53 -7.05
N GLY A 142 -18.51 -32.73 -7.54
CA GLY A 142 -17.24 -32.22 -7.01
C GLY A 142 -17.10 -30.70 -6.80
N ARG A 143 -17.98 -29.88 -7.37
CA ARG A 143 -18.01 -28.43 -7.15
C ARG A 143 -18.39 -28.06 -5.71
N ALA A 144 -19.19 -28.89 -5.04
CA ALA A 144 -19.60 -28.66 -3.66
C ALA A 144 -18.39 -28.71 -2.69
N GLY A 145 -17.44 -29.61 -2.91
CA GLY A 145 -16.23 -29.71 -2.08
C GLY A 145 -15.33 -28.47 -2.18
N GLN A 146 -15.19 -27.92 -3.38
CA GLN A 146 -14.41 -26.69 -3.59
C GLN A 146 -15.04 -25.48 -2.93
N LEU A 147 -16.36 -25.30 -3.03
CA LEU A 147 -17.11 -24.23 -2.38
C LEU A 147 -16.99 -24.32 -0.85
N MET A 148 -17.18 -25.50 -0.29
CA MET A 148 -17.05 -25.73 1.16
C MET A 148 -15.62 -25.46 1.66
N GLY A 149 -14.60 -25.90 0.92
CA GLY A 149 -13.20 -25.62 1.26
C GLY A 149 -12.89 -24.12 1.27
N ARG A 150 -13.39 -23.37 0.27
CA ARG A 150 -13.19 -21.91 0.21
C ARG A 150 -13.94 -21.17 1.32
N MET A 151 -15.16 -21.58 1.63
CA MET A 151 -15.92 -21.04 2.77
C MET A 151 -15.19 -21.26 4.10
N GLY A 152 -14.66 -22.47 4.34
CA GLY A 152 -13.88 -22.78 5.55
C GLY A 152 -12.66 -21.88 5.70
N GLN A 153 -11.93 -21.61 4.61
CA GLN A 153 -10.79 -20.69 4.61
C GLN A 153 -11.20 -19.26 4.97
N LEU A 154 -12.35 -18.79 4.49
CA LEU A 154 -12.86 -17.46 4.82
C LEU A 154 -13.34 -17.38 6.27
N GLU A 155 -14.00 -18.40 6.79
CA GLU A 155 -14.42 -18.49 8.20
C GLU A 155 -13.20 -18.47 9.15
N GLU A 156 -12.15 -19.20 8.80
CA GLU A 156 -10.89 -19.20 9.55
C GLU A 156 -10.22 -17.82 9.52
N TRP A 157 -10.15 -17.20 8.34
CA TRP A 157 -9.61 -15.86 8.20
C TRP A 157 -10.37 -14.81 9.04
N PHE A 158 -11.73 -14.83 9.05
CA PHE A 158 -12.55 -13.94 9.88
C PHE A 158 -12.35 -14.18 11.37
N ARG A 159 -12.08 -15.43 11.79
CA ARG A 159 -11.78 -15.76 13.18
C ARG A 159 -10.44 -15.17 13.62
N GLU A 160 -9.44 -15.20 12.75
CA GLU A 160 -8.10 -14.66 13.01
C GLU A 160 -8.06 -13.13 12.92
N ASN A 161 -8.96 -12.53 12.13
CA ASN A 161 -9.02 -11.09 11.85
C ASN A 161 -10.38 -10.51 12.23
N PRO A 162 -10.74 -10.47 13.53
CA PRO A 162 -12.00 -9.89 13.94
C PRO A 162 -12.03 -8.40 13.63
N TRP A 163 -13.22 -7.92 13.20
CA TRP A 163 -13.45 -6.50 12.97
C TRP A 163 -13.22 -5.71 14.27
N ARG A 164 -12.28 -4.77 14.25
CA ARG A 164 -11.96 -3.86 15.37
C ARG A 164 -12.39 -2.44 15.08
#